data_a3ba7104e4340d4a6a9a346e0ef5cce0
#
_entry.id   a3ba7104e4340d4a6a9a346e0ef5cce0
#
_cell.length_a   1.000
_cell.length_b   1.000
_cell.length_c   1.000
_cell.angle_alpha   90.00
_cell.angle_beta   90.00
_cell.angle_gamma   90.00
#
_symmetry.space_group_name_H-M   'P 1'
#
loop_
_entity.id
_entity.type
_entity.pdbx_description
1 polymer ?
#
loop_
_entity_poly.entity_id
_entity_poly.type
_entity_poly.pdbx_seq_one_letter_code
_entity_poly.pdbx_strand_id
1 'polypeptide(L)'
;MNSSGHAFPAVRSQTKRFRRRRCTASWRQRLAPTAVNKQPFKVWVAQSADACERLAETTNYTFGAGIFLIVGAKEDEAWVRSYDGRNFADVDAAIAATHIMLAIQNEGLGSTWIGHFDAPKLKEAFPMMEG
;
A
#
# COMPACT_ATOMS: atom_id res chain seq x y z
N MET A 1 -12.19 -31.33 26.19
CA MET A 1 -12.10 -30.70 24.84
C MET A 1 -11.17 -29.50 24.95
N ASN A 2 -9.89 -29.68 24.56
CA ASN A 2 -8.87 -28.63 24.64
C ASN A 2 -8.84 -27.92 23.31
N SER A 3 -9.29 -26.65 23.27
CA SER A 3 -9.07 -25.75 22.15
C SER A 3 -7.68 -25.12 22.30
N SER A 4 -6.68 -25.68 21.65
CA SER A 4 -5.36 -25.09 21.53
C SER A 4 -5.44 -23.89 20.58
N GLY A 5 -5.55 -22.69 21.15
CA GLY A 5 -5.40 -21.43 20.41
C GLY A 5 -3.97 -21.31 19.89
N HIS A 6 -3.81 -21.35 18.58
CA HIS A 6 -2.54 -21.01 17.95
C HIS A 6 -2.39 -19.49 18.03
N ALA A 7 -1.62 -19.02 19.02
CA ALA A 7 -1.15 -17.64 19.06
C ALA A 7 -0.12 -17.44 17.96
N PHE A 8 -0.42 -16.62 16.98
CA PHE A 8 0.58 -16.15 16.04
C PHE A 8 1.63 -15.31 16.79
N PRO A 9 2.93 -15.52 16.56
CA PRO A 9 3.95 -14.75 17.24
C PRO A 9 3.80 -13.27 16.86
N ALA A 10 3.70 -12.41 17.88
CA ALA A 10 3.68 -10.97 17.70
C ALA A 10 4.94 -10.55 16.93
N VAL A 11 4.75 -9.96 15.75
CA VAL A 11 5.84 -9.37 14.97
C VAL A 11 6.41 -8.21 15.77
N ARG A 12 7.56 -8.42 16.42
CA ARG A 12 8.33 -7.32 17.03
C ARG A 12 8.77 -6.40 15.91
N SER A 13 8.19 -5.21 15.86
CA SER A 13 8.71 -4.10 15.07
C SER A 13 10.16 -3.81 15.49
N GLN A 14 11.12 -4.36 14.75
CA GLN A 14 12.49 -3.89 14.83
C GLN A 14 12.55 -2.60 14.03
N THR A 15 12.50 -1.47 14.70
CA THR A 15 12.79 -0.14 14.15
C THR A 15 14.27 -0.08 13.76
N LYS A 16 14.68 -0.80 12.71
CA LYS A 16 15.95 -0.54 12.05
C LYS A 16 15.80 0.79 11.34
N ARG A 17 16.61 1.77 11.75
CA ARG A 17 16.69 3.10 11.12
C ARG A 17 16.68 2.95 9.61
N PHE A 18 15.57 3.36 8.98
CA PHE A 18 15.39 3.36 7.53
C PHE A 18 16.42 4.33 6.93
N ARG A 19 17.52 3.82 6.41
CA ARG A 19 18.49 4.69 5.70
C ARG A 19 17.85 5.15 4.40
N ARG A 20 17.87 6.46 4.13
CA ARG A 20 17.39 7.10 2.90
C ARG A 20 17.82 6.39 1.59
N ARG A 21 18.94 5.66 1.61
CA ARG A 21 19.44 4.88 0.46
C ARG A 21 18.58 3.64 0.13
N ARG A 22 17.72 3.16 1.04
CA ARG A 22 16.86 1.98 0.79
C ARG A 22 15.50 2.35 0.19
N CYS A 23 15.12 3.64 0.17
CA CYS A 23 13.95 4.10 -0.58
C CYS A 23 14.10 3.96 -2.11
N THR A 24 15.31 3.69 -2.62
CA THR A 24 15.54 3.46 -4.05
C THR A 24 14.96 2.14 -4.56
N ALA A 25 14.51 1.23 -3.70
CA ALA A 25 13.71 0.07 -4.10
C ALA A 25 12.40 0.48 -4.80
N SER A 26 11.93 1.72 -4.57
CA SER A 26 10.74 2.29 -5.20
C SER A 26 10.82 2.39 -6.74
N TRP A 27 12.01 2.45 -7.31
CA TRP A 27 12.21 2.52 -8.77
C TRP A 27 11.84 1.20 -9.48
N ARG A 28 11.92 0.07 -8.78
CA ARG A 28 11.51 -1.23 -9.32
C ARG A 28 9.99 -1.38 -9.43
N GLN A 29 9.22 -0.48 -8.81
CA GLN A 29 7.76 -0.43 -8.92
C GLN A 29 7.31 -0.10 -10.34
N ARG A 30 8.13 0.63 -11.11
CA ARG A 30 7.88 0.90 -12.53
C ARG A 30 7.91 -0.35 -13.40
N LEU A 31 8.35 -1.49 -12.85
CA LEU A 31 8.34 -2.80 -13.52
C LEU A 31 7.07 -3.61 -13.23
N ALA A 32 6.17 -3.11 -12.37
CA ALA A 32 4.89 -3.76 -12.15
C ALA A 32 4.08 -3.71 -13.46
N PRO A 33 3.66 -4.87 -13.99
CA PRO A 33 2.85 -4.88 -15.21
C PRO A 33 1.47 -4.26 -14.94
N THR A 34 0.96 -3.52 -15.91
CA THR A 34 -0.40 -3.00 -15.90
C THR A 34 -1.11 -3.32 -17.20
N ALA A 35 -2.42 -3.28 -17.20
CA ALA A 35 -3.22 -3.55 -18.39
C ALA A 35 -2.80 -2.60 -19.52
N VAL A 36 -2.39 -3.18 -20.65
CA VAL A 36 -1.81 -2.50 -21.82
C VAL A 36 -0.73 -1.44 -21.49
N ASN A 37 -0.04 -1.63 -20.37
CA ASN A 37 1.04 -0.76 -19.87
C ASN A 37 0.63 0.70 -19.63
N LYS A 38 -0.63 0.95 -19.24
CA LYS A 38 -1.11 2.31 -18.94
C LYS A 38 -0.53 2.93 -17.68
N GLN A 39 -0.11 2.11 -16.71
CA GLN A 39 0.50 2.53 -15.43
C GLN A 39 -0.34 3.58 -14.67
N PRO A 40 -1.64 3.36 -14.44
CA PRO A 40 -2.54 4.34 -13.85
C PRO A 40 -2.36 4.50 -12.34
N PHE A 41 -1.49 3.71 -11.72
CA PHE A 41 -1.31 3.69 -10.27
C PHE A 41 -0.37 4.79 -9.79
N LYS A 42 -0.63 5.25 -8.56
CA LYS A 42 0.23 6.16 -7.81
C LYS A 42 0.51 5.57 -6.43
N VAL A 43 1.65 5.94 -5.85
CA VAL A 43 2.05 5.53 -4.51
C VAL A 43 2.45 6.76 -3.70
N TRP A 44 1.80 6.96 -2.57
CA TRP A 44 2.13 8.00 -1.61
C TRP A 44 2.75 7.38 -0.37
N VAL A 45 3.70 8.08 0.22
CA VAL A 45 4.42 7.62 1.42
C VAL A 45 4.09 8.53 2.59
N ALA A 46 3.43 7.99 3.61
CA ALA A 46 3.22 8.66 4.88
C ALA A 46 4.25 8.14 5.90
N GLN A 47 5.16 9.03 6.35
CA GLN A 47 6.24 8.69 7.29
C GLN A 47 6.48 9.75 8.36
N SER A 48 5.85 10.93 8.29
CA SER A 48 5.88 11.90 9.37
C SER A 48 4.91 11.50 10.47
N ALA A 49 5.19 11.89 11.72
CA ALA A 49 4.31 11.59 12.85
C ALA A 49 2.88 12.06 12.57
N ASP A 50 2.72 13.31 12.10
CA ASP A 50 1.43 13.89 11.74
C ASP A 50 0.70 13.08 10.64
N ALA A 51 1.40 12.66 9.58
CA ALA A 51 0.79 11.85 8.52
C ALA A 51 0.37 10.46 9.03
N CYS A 52 1.16 9.84 9.90
CA CYS A 52 0.84 8.56 10.50
C CYS A 52 -0.36 8.67 11.47
N GLU A 53 -0.46 9.75 12.25
CA GLU A 53 -1.60 10.02 13.12
C GLU A 53 -2.88 10.20 12.31
N ARG A 54 -2.89 11.05 11.28
CA ARG A 54 -4.04 11.23 10.39
C ARG A 54 -4.46 9.93 9.70
N LEU A 55 -3.50 9.11 9.29
CA LEU A 55 -3.80 7.82 8.69
C LEU A 55 -4.39 6.85 9.72
N ALA A 56 -3.93 6.86 10.96
CA ALA A 56 -4.46 6.02 12.04
C ALA A 56 -5.93 6.33 12.37
N GLU A 57 -6.42 7.50 12.02
CA GLU A 57 -7.85 7.83 12.13
C GLU A 57 -8.73 7.13 11.08
N THR A 58 -8.14 6.63 10.00
CA THR A 58 -8.85 5.98 8.90
C THR A 58 -8.95 4.46 9.05
N THR A 59 -8.15 3.85 9.92
CA THR A 59 -8.15 2.41 10.16
C THR A 59 -7.63 2.04 11.54
N ASN A 60 -8.17 0.98 12.11
CA ASN A 60 -7.70 0.40 13.38
C ASN A 60 -6.51 -0.57 13.20
N TYR A 61 -6.07 -0.82 11.97
CA TYR A 61 -5.08 -1.85 11.64
C TYR A 61 -3.72 -1.25 11.31
N THR A 62 -3.22 -0.34 12.15
CA THR A 62 -1.90 0.29 11.94
C THR A 62 -0.73 -0.60 12.34
N PHE A 63 -0.98 -1.59 13.21
CA PHE A 63 0.02 -2.54 13.74
C PHE A 63 1.29 -1.88 14.28
N GLY A 64 1.21 -0.60 14.68
CA GLY A 64 2.35 0.18 15.17
C GLY A 64 3.38 0.51 14.07
N ALA A 65 2.99 0.47 12.80
CA ALA A 65 3.88 0.84 11.71
C ALA A 65 4.18 2.34 11.72
N GLY A 66 5.43 2.70 11.47
CA GLY A 66 5.86 4.10 11.36
C GLY A 66 5.99 4.59 9.91
N ILE A 67 5.64 3.74 8.92
CA ILE A 67 5.64 4.09 7.51
C ILE A 67 4.44 3.40 6.86
N PHE A 68 3.66 4.17 6.10
CA PHE A 68 2.55 3.66 5.32
C PHE A 68 2.74 4.01 3.85
N LEU A 69 2.43 3.05 2.99
CA LEU A 69 2.39 3.22 1.55
C LEU A 69 0.92 3.16 1.12
N ILE A 70 0.40 4.26 0.60
CA ILE A 70 -0.96 4.33 0.08
C ILE A 70 -0.86 4.10 -1.43
N VAL A 71 -1.47 3.04 -1.90
CA VAL A 71 -1.48 2.70 -3.33
C VAL A 71 -2.87 2.95 -3.88
N GLY A 72 -2.97 3.77 -4.89
CA GLY A 72 -4.19 4.06 -5.60
C GLY A 72 -4.00 4.01 -7.10
N ALA A 73 -5.09 4.02 -7.85
CA ALA A 73 -5.06 4.13 -9.30
C ALA A 73 -6.13 5.12 -9.77
N LYS A 74 -5.84 5.77 -10.90
CA LYS A 74 -6.79 6.66 -11.58
C LYS A 74 -7.67 5.85 -12.52
N GLU A 75 -8.96 5.83 -12.26
CA GLU A 75 -9.93 5.09 -13.05
C GLU A 75 -10.03 5.60 -14.50
N ASP A 76 -9.91 6.91 -14.70
CA ASP A 76 -9.96 7.56 -16.01
C ASP A 76 -8.71 7.30 -16.87
N GLU A 77 -7.57 7.00 -16.25
CA GLU A 77 -6.33 6.63 -16.92
C GLU A 77 -6.20 5.12 -17.13
N ALA A 78 -6.98 4.30 -16.42
CA ALA A 78 -6.90 2.85 -16.47
C ALA A 78 -7.47 2.28 -17.79
N TRP A 79 -7.09 1.05 -18.09
CA TRP A 79 -7.66 0.32 -19.20
C TRP A 79 -9.04 -0.21 -18.85
N VAL A 80 -9.97 -0.05 -19.81
CA VAL A 80 -11.32 -0.59 -19.73
C VAL A 80 -11.46 -1.72 -20.76
N ARG A 81 -11.87 -2.89 -20.30
CA ARG A 81 -12.08 -4.04 -21.15
C ARG A 81 -13.32 -3.83 -22.02
N SER A 82 -13.17 -3.89 -23.34
CA SER A 82 -14.24 -3.58 -24.29
C SER A 82 -15.43 -4.57 -24.30
N TYR A 83 -15.22 -5.80 -23.83
CA TYR A 83 -16.26 -6.83 -23.85
C TYR A 83 -17.36 -6.61 -22.80
N ASP A 84 -17.02 -6.05 -21.64
CA ASP A 84 -17.93 -5.95 -20.49
C ASP A 84 -17.83 -4.62 -19.73
N GLY A 85 -17.00 -3.70 -20.22
CA GLY A 85 -16.82 -2.38 -19.59
C GLY A 85 -16.07 -2.40 -18.26
N ARG A 86 -15.43 -3.53 -17.87
CA ARG A 86 -14.69 -3.61 -16.62
C ARG A 86 -13.44 -2.72 -16.63
N ASN A 87 -13.37 -1.81 -15.68
CA ASN A 87 -12.18 -1.00 -15.43
C ASN A 87 -11.14 -1.81 -14.65
N PHE A 88 -9.87 -1.66 -14.99
CA PHE A 88 -8.76 -2.42 -14.42
C PHE A 88 -7.92 -1.63 -13.41
N ALA A 89 -8.32 -0.44 -13.00
CA ALA A 89 -7.60 0.40 -12.04
C ALA A 89 -7.23 -0.35 -10.76
N ASP A 90 -8.22 -1.05 -10.14
CA ASP A 90 -7.99 -1.82 -8.92
C ASP A 90 -7.03 -2.99 -9.12
N VAL A 91 -7.12 -3.65 -10.28
CA VAL A 91 -6.23 -4.77 -10.63
C VAL A 91 -4.79 -4.27 -10.77
N ASP A 92 -4.59 -3.16 -11.47
CA ASP A 92 -3.27 -2.56 -11.68
C ASP A 92 -2.67 -2.06 -10.36
N ALA A 93 -3.49 -1.43 -9.50
CA ALA A 93 -3.08 -1.02 -8.15
C ALA A 93 -2.68 -2.23 -7.28
N ALA A 94 -3.45 -3.32 -7.33
CA ALA A 94 -3.16 -4.55 -6.59
C ALA A 94 -1.85 -5.20 -7.05
N ILE A 95 -1.58 -5.24 -8.35
CA ILE A 95 -0.32 -5.76 -8.89
C ILE A 95 0.84 -4.89 -8.40
N ALA A 96 0.72 -3.56 -8.48
CA ALA A 96 1.74 -2.63 -8.01
C ALA A 96 2.01 -2.81 -6.50
N ALA A 97 0.96 -2.88 -5.68
CA ALA A 97 1.08 -3.10 -4.24
C ALA A 97 1.77 -4.44 -3.92
N THR A 98 1.46 -5.51 -4.64
CA THR A 98 2.11 -6.81 -4.47
C THR A 98 3.61 -6.72 -4.79
N HIS A 99 4.01 -6.06 -5.87
CA HIS A 99 5.43 -5.85 -6.19
C HIS A 99 6.16 -5.05 -5.12
N ILE A 100 5.50 -4.05 -4.54
CA ILE A 100 6.04 -3.28 -3.42
C ILE A 100 6.28 -4.17 -2.21
N MET A 101 5.31 -5.02 -1.84
CA MET A 101 5.44 -5.94 -0.71
C MET A 101 6.61 -6.91 -0.90
N LEU A 102 6.77 -7.47 -2.11
CA LEU A 102 7.89 -8.34 -2.45
C LEU A 102 9.24 -7.60 -2.37
N ALA A 103 9.29 -6.36 -2.83
CA ALA A 103 10.50 -5.53 -2.72
C ALA A 103 10.86 -5.23 -1.27
N ILE A 104 9.87 -4.91 -0.42
CA ILE A 104 10.06 -4.70 1.02
C ILE A 104 10.60 -5.97 1.68
N GLN A 105 10.03 -7.13 1.37
CA GLN A 105 10.49 -8.43 1.87
C GLN A 105 11.94 -8.71 1.45
N ASN A 106 12.31 -8.39 0.21
CA ASN A 106 13.68 -8.56 -0.28
C ASN A 106 14.71 -7.68 0.46
N GLU A 107 14.27 -6.56 1.03
CA GLU A 107 15.10 -5.70 1.91
C GLU A 107 15.14 -6.19 3.37
N GLY A 108 14.55 -7.35 3.67
CA GLY A 108 14.48 -7.93 5.00
C GLY A 108 13.53 -7.20 5.95
N LEU A 109 12.54 -6.51 5.41
CA LEU A 109 11.49 -5.81 6.16
C LEU A 109 10.16 -6.56 6.05
N GLY A 110 9.29 -6.39 7.06
CA GLY A 110 7.92 -6.90 7.02
C GLY A 110 6.95 -5.83 6.49
N SER A 111 5.88 -6.28 5.86
CA SER A 111 4.76 -5.43 5.47
C SER A 111 3.45 -6.19 5.56
N THR A 112 2.35 -5.45 5.69
CA THR A 112 1.00 -6.00 5.72
C THR A 112 0.11 -5.18 4.78
N TRP A 113 -0.66 -5.86 3.95
CA TRP A 113 -1.70 -5.23 3.14
C TRP A 113 -2.94 -4.97 4.00
N ILE A 114 -3.42 -3.74 4.00
CA ILE A 114 -4.62 -3.33 4.71
C ILE A 114 -5.66 -2.90 3.67
N GLY A 115 -6.76 -3.66 3.60
CA GLY A 115 -7.92 -3.33 2.77
C GLY A 115 -9.09 -2.76 3.56
N HIS A 116 -9.05 -2.83 4.90
CA HIS A 116 -10.10 -2.31 5.76
C HIS A 116 -9.73 -0.93 6.31
N PHE A 117 -10.14 0.10 5.60
CA PHE A 117 -9.96 1.51 5.98
C PHE A 117 -11.10 2.37 5.41
N ASP A 118 -11.31 3.53 6.02
CA ASP A 118 -12.28 4.54 5.57
C ASP A 118 -11.68 5.34 4.40
N ALA A 119 -12.01 4.94 3.16
CA ALA A 119 -11.46 5.57 1.96
C ALA A 119 -11.91 7.04 1.78
N PRO A 120 -13.17 7.43 2.02
CA PRO A 120 -13.58 8.83 2.04
C PRO A 120 -12.75 9.67 3.02
N LYS A 121 -12.64 9.22 4.28
CA LYS A 121 -11.86 9.91 5.30
C LYS A 121 -10.37 10.00 4.94
N LEU A 122 -9.82 8.97 4.30
CA LEU A 122 -8.44 8.98 3.82
C LEU A 122 -8.23 10.08 2.76
N LYS A 123 -9.16 10.27 1.85
CA LYS A 123 -9.11 11.35 0.84
C LYS A 123 -9.18 12.73 1.48
N GLU A 124 -10.05 12.92 2.46
CA GLU A 124 -10.14 14.18 3.22
C GLU A 124 -8.84 14.49 3.99
N ALA A 125 -8.24 13.45 4.62
CA ALA A 125 -6.97 13.59 5.34
C ALA A 125 -5.78 13.90 4.42
N PHE A 126 -5.82 13.46 3.15
CA PHE A 126 -4.74 13.60 2.18
C PHE A 126 -5.22 14.15 0.83
N PRO A 127 -5.64 15.44 0.75
CA PRO A 127 -6.19 16.03 -0.47
C PRO A 127 -5.24 15.97 -1.68
N MET A 128 -3.92 15.89 -1.45
CA MET A 128 -2.91 15.73 -2.51
C MET A 128 -3.04 14.43 -3.30
N MET A 129 -3.89 13.50 -2.88
CA MET A 129 -4.13 12.24 -3.60
C MET A 129 -5.19 12.38 -4.71
N GLU A 130 -5.88 13.51 -4.80
CA GLU A 130 -6.89 13.81 -5.83
C GLU A 130 -6.29 14.30 -7.15
N GLY A 131 -5.10 13.91 -7.51
CA GLY A 131 -4.45 14.37 -8.74
C GLY A 131 -3.96 13.26 -9.67
#